data_74f3db8b443ca22c7daab3f67f0be1f7
#
_entry.id   74f3db8b443ca22c7daab3f67f0be1f7
#
_cell.length_a   1.000
_cell.length_b   1.000
_cell.length_c   1.000
_cell.angle_alpha   90.00
_cell.angle_beta   90.00
_cell.angle_gamma   90.00
#
_symmetry.space_group_name_H-M   'P 1'
#
loop_
_entity.id
_entity.type
_entity.pdbx_description
1 polymer ?
#
loop_
_entity_poly.entity_id
_entity_poly.type
_entity_poly.pdbx_seq_one_letter_code
_entity_poly.pdbx_strand_id
1 'polypeptide(L)'
;MQFPGPDAAGEGLWREPATSATPNAGADTRVPKLALVSDVRPVPERRRLVVAVGGGKGGIGKSLLSANIGVHWAREGKRVVLIDADLGGANLHTCLGVPPPKRTLSDFVDRRVEDLESIIAPTAVERLGLISGALDALGAANPKYTQKLRLLREIGKLDVDVVVIDLGGGTGFNILDFFLIADRGVLTVVPEPTSIENAYRFIKAAYYRRLKTAEMNWNLRPLVDEAMGDPARTGLKTPADLVRYVEAKDPQSGALLRQELERFPLDLVVNQVRTPDEQRLGDGISQACRKYFGIPMRFLGNVPYDDAVWQSVRRRRPVVLDAPQSPASQSLRRIAEALTRGT
;
A
#
# COMPACT_ATOMS: atom_id res chain seq x y z
N MET A 1 4.76 -22.78 -8.95
CA MET A 1 3.60 -22.56 -8.05
C MET A 1 2.51 -21.90 -8.86
N GLN A 2 1.35 -22.53 -9.02
CA GLN A 2 0.21 -21.94 -9.72
C GLN A 2 -0.59 -21.12 -8.73
N PHE A 3 -1.05 -19.93 -9.12
CA PHE A 3 -2.14 -19.26 -8.41
C PHE A 3 -3.32 -20.26 -8.37
N PRO A 4 -4.09 -20.32 -7.28
CA PRO A 4 -5.26 -21.18 -7.24
C PRO A 4 -6.13 -20.88 -8.45
N GLY A 5 -6.41 -21.91 -9.25
CA GLY A 5 -7.21 -21.81 -10.45
C GLY A 5 -8.64 -21.38 -10.14
N PRO A 6 -9.41 -20.96 -11.15
CA PRO A 6 -10.76 -20.46 -10.98
C PRO A 6 -11.71 -21.44 -10.27
N ASP A 7 -11.42 -22.74 -10.30
CA ASP A 7 -12.30 -23.77 -9.73
C ASP A 7 -12.25 -23.90 -8.21
N ALA A 8 -11.20 -23.38 -7.53
CA ALA A 8 -11.11 -23.36 -6.08
C ALA A 8 -11.75 -22.11 -5.44
N ALA A 9 -12.19 -21.15 -6.25
CA ALA A 9 -12.73 -19.86 -5.79
C ALA A 9 -14.17 -19.60 -6.27
N GLY A 10 -14.84 -20.60 -6.85
CA GLY A 10 -16.07 -20.43 -7.64
C GLY A 10 -17.30 -19.91 -6.87
N GLU A 11 -17.39 -20.08 -5.55
CA GLU A 11 -18.58 -19.68 -4.80
C GLU A 11 -18.43 -18.39 -4.01
N GLY A 12 -17.27 -17.73 -4.05
CA GLY A 12 -17.01 -16.54 -3.24
C GLY A 12 -16.46 -15.32 -4.00
N LEU A 13 -16.37 -15.40 -5.32
CA LEU A 13 -15.66 -14.40 -6.14
C LEU A 13 -16.25 -12.99 -6.02
N TRP A 14 -17.56 -12.91 -5.76
CA TRP A 14 -18.31 -11.67 -5.77
C TRP A 14 -18.91 -11.29 -4.41
N ARG A 15 -18.66 -12.07 -3.36
CA ARG A 15 -19.11 -11.71 -2.00
C ARG A 15 -18.14 -10.68 -1.40
N GLU A 16 -18.70 -9.59 -0.90
CA GLU A 16 -17.98 -8.66 -0.05
C GLU A 16 -17.41 -9.43 1.16
N PRO A 17 -16.21 -9.08 1.65
CA PRO A 17 -15.75 -9.63 2.92
C PRO A 17 -16.80 -9.30 3.98
N ALA A 18 -17.32 -10.33 4.66
CA ALA A 18 -18.35 -10.19 5.68
C ALA A 18 -17.90 -9.16 6.72
N THR A 19 -18.57 -8.03 6.76
CA THR A 19 -18.47 -7.09 7.86
C THR A 19 -19.24 -7.68 9.03
N SER A 20 -18.54 -8.12 10.06
CA SER A 20 -19.13 -8.52 11.34
C SER A 20 -19.59 -7.27 12.13
N ALA A 21 -20.58 -6.58 11.61
CA ALA A 21 -21.30 -5.55 12.35
C ALA A 21 -22.72 -5.47 11.81
N THR A 22 -23.66 -5.92 12.58
CA THR A 22 -25.08 -5.70 12.38
C THR A 22 -25.36 -4.19 12.27
N PRO A 23 -26.06 -3.72 11.23
CA PRO A 23 -26.41 -2.30 11.13
C PRO A 23 -27.45 -1.99 12.21
N ASN A 24 -27.12 -1.03 13.06
CA ASN A 24 -28.10 -0.42 13.94
C ASN A 24 -29.09 0.41 13.06
N ALA A 25 -30.34 0.00 13.03
CA ALA A 25 -31.38 0.66 12.27
C ALA A 25 -31.64 2.05 12.87
N GLY A 26 -31.28 3.12 12.15
CA GLY A 26 -31.64 4.48 12.54
C GLY A 26 -30.66 5.60 12.19
N ALA A 27 -29.57 5.34 11.48
CA ALA A 27 -28.66 6.40 11.06
C ALA A 27 -28.94 6.82 9.59
N ASP A 28 -29.09 8.12 9.38
CA ASP A 28 -29.21 8.80 8.09
C ASP A 28 -28.16 8.28 7.09
N THR A 29 -28.59 7.52 6.09
CA THR A 29 -27.74 6.84 5.10
C THR A 29 -27.24 7.75 3.98
N ARG A 30 -27.17 9.06 4.19
CA ARG A 30 -26.45 9.95 3.29
C ARG A 30 -24.95 9.74 3.47
N VAL A 31 -24.41 8.75 2.76
CA VAL A 31 -22.95 8.61 2.59
C VAL A 31 -22.46 9.92 1.95
N PRO A 32 -21.60 10.70 2.64
CA PRO A 32 -21.04 11.89 2.03
C PRO A 32 -20.34 11.49 0.72
N LYS A 33 -20.58 12.23 -0.37
CA LYS A 33 -19.80 12.06 -1.61
C LYS A 33 -18.33 12.00 -1.21
N LEU A 34 -17.67 10.88 -1.53
CA LEU A 34 -16.22 10.81 -1.48
C LEU A 34 -15.71 11.91 -2.42
N ALA A 35 -15.39 13.07 -1.83
CA ALA A 35 -14.62 14.06 -2.57
C ALA A 35 -13.33 13.35 -2.98
N LEU A 36 -13.11 13.26 -4.26
CA LEU A 36 -11.87 12.71 -4.81
C LEU A 36 -10.70 13.35 -4.10
N VAL A 37 -9.72 12.56 -3.74
CA VAL A 37 -8.39 13.05 -3.37
C VAL A 37 -7.79 13.93 -4.48
N SER A 38 -8.30 13.83 -5.72
CA SER A 38 -7.99 14.74 -6.83
C SER A 38 -8.39 16.20 -6.58
N ASP A 39 -9.44 16.50 -5.77
CA ASP A 39 -9.84 17.88 -5.47
C ASP A 39 -9.05 18.53 -4.33
N VAL A 40 -8.13 17.78 -3.70
CA VAL A 40 -7.31 18.25 -2.57
C VAL A 40 -5.92 18.74 -3.01
N ARG A 41 -5.64 18.81 -4.29
CA ARG A 41 -4.35 19.31 -4.78
C ARG A 41 -4.38 20.79 -5.18
N PRO A 42 -3.94 21.72 -4.30
CA PRO A 42 -3.16 22.84 -4.79
C PRO A 42 -1.78 22.28 -5.16
N VAL A 43 -1.38 22.44 -6.40
CA VAL A 43 -0.07 22.00 -6.92
C VAL A 43 1.01 22.86 -6.24
N PRO A 44 1.86 22.32 -5.36
CA PRO A 44 3.12 22.98 -5.08
C PRO A 44 4.05 22.74 -6.27
N GLU A 45 4.88 23.70 -6.63
CA GLU A 45 5.82 23.67 -7.76
C GLU A 45 6.84 22.49 -7.72
N ARG A 46 6.91 21.73 -6.63
CA ARG A 46 7.67 20.47 -6.50
C ARG A 46 6.72 19.30 -6.27
N ARG A 47 6.65 18.40 -7.26
CA ARG A 47 5.88 17.17 -7.15
C ARG A 47 6.57 16.24 -6.13
N ARG A 48 5.98 16.08 -4.96
CA ARG A 48 6.37 15.13 -3.93
C ARG A 48 6.02 13.71 -4.39
N LEU A 49 6.90 12.76 -4.09
CA LEU A 49 6.64 11.35 -4.29
C LEU A 49 6.09 10.72 -2.99
N VAL A 50 4.92 10.13 -3.04
CA VAL A 50 4.33 9.35 -1.93
C VAL A 50 4.42 7.87 -2.27
N VAL A 51 5.13 7.10 -1.45
CA VAL A 51 5.31 5.65 -1.59
C VAL A 51 4.66 4.96 -0.40
N ALA A 52 3.74 4.05 -0.63
CA ALA A 52 3.17 3.20 0.42
C ALA A 52 3.74 1.79 0.32
N VAL A 53 4.29 1.27 1.42
CA VAL A 53 4.81 -0.09 1.49
C VAL A 53 3.83 -0.96 2.26
N GLY A 54 3.22 -1.91 1.58
CA GLY A 54 2.17 -2.77 2.11
C GLY A 54 2.44 -4.25 1.91
N GLY A 55 1.53 -5.08 2.43
CA GLY A 55 1.56 -6.52 2.26
C GLY A 55 0.51 -7.21 3.11
N GLY A 56 0.01 -8.34 2.65
CA GLY A 56 -1.09 -9.05 3.29
C GLY A 56 -0.77 -9.73 4.63
N LYS A 57 0.53 -9.76 5.06
CA LYS A 57 0.98 -10.49 6.25
C LYS A 57 1.97 -9.65 7.07
N GLY A 58 1.99 -9.85 8.40
CA GLY A 58 3.05 -9.35 9.27
C GLY A 58 4.38 -10.12 9.09
N GLY A 59 5.51 -9.52 9.44
CA GLY A 59 6.82 -10.18 9.47
C GLY A 59 7.53 -10.38 8.13
N ILE A 60 6.97 -9.90 7.01
CA ILE A 60 7.55 -10.07 5.66
C ILE A 60 8.60 -9.01 5.30
N GLY A 61 8.94 -8.10 6.22
CA GLY A 61 10.01 -7.13 6.04
C GLY A 61 9.57 -5.77 5.48
N LYS A 62 8.30 -5.38 5.58
CA LYS A 62 7.80 -4.08 5.13
C LYS A 62 8.55 -2.91 5.75
N SER A 63 8.59 -2.84 7.08
CA SER A 63 9.27 -1.76 7.82
C SER A 63 10.77 -1.73 7.55
N LEU A 64 11.40 -2.89 7.34
CA LEU A 64 12.79 -2.97 6.92
C LEU A 64 12.96 -2.36 5.53
N LEU A 65 12.10 -2.70 4.58
CA LEU A 65 12.12 -2.11 3.22
C LEU A 65 11.92 -0.60 3.31
N SER A 66 10.87 -0.13 4.01
CA SER A 66 10.54 1.29 4.20
C SER A 66 11.71 2.09 4.79
N ALA A 67 12.33 1.58 5.88
CA ALA A 67 13.47 2.23 6.51
C ALA A 67 14.66 2.35 5.55
N ASN A 68 15.01 1.28 4.85
CA ASN A 68 16.21 1.24 4.03
C ASN A 68 16.09 2.05 2.72
N ILE A 69 14.94 2.04 2.07
CA ILE A 69 14.71 2.89 0.88
C ILE A 69 14.67 4.37 1.29
N GLY A 70 14.05 4.71 2.43
CA GLY A 70 14.04 6.07 2.94
C GLY A 70 15.44 6.59 3.27
N VAL A 71 16.26 5.78 3.94
CA VAL A 71 17.68 6.08 4.21
C VAL A 71 18.47 6.28 2.92
N HIS A 72 18.26 5.44 1.91
CA HIS A 72 18.93 5.57 0.62
C HIS A 72 18.62 6.93 -0.02
N TRP A 73 17.36 7.31 -0.12
CA TRP A 73 16.97 8.59 -0.73
C TRP A 73 17.45 9.81 0.08
N ALA A 74 17.45 9.73 1.41
CA ALA A 74 17.99 10.79 2.26
C ALA A 74 19.49 10.99 2.00
N ARG A 75 20.25 9.90 1.84
CA ARG A 75 21.68 9.95 1.47
C ARG A 75 21.94 10.48 0.07
N GLU A 76 20.98 10.37 -0.84
CA GLU A 76 21.01 11.02 -2.15
C GLU A 76 20.60 12.51 -2.10
N GLY A 77 20.43 13.06 -0.91
CA GLY A 77 20.15 14.48 -0.69
C GLY A 77 18.67 14.85 -0.72
N LYS A 78 17.75 13.89 -0.84
CA LYS A 78 16.30 14.14 -0.78
C LYS A 78 15.86 14.35 0.67
N ARG A 79 14.90 15.26 0.89
CA ARG A 79 14.21 15.40 2.17
C ARG A 79 13.13 14.32 2.25
N VAL A 80 13.25 13.40 3.20
CA VAL A 80 12.41 12.22 3.33
C VAL A 80 11.71 12.20 4.68
N VAL A 81 10.43 11.88 4.69
CA VAL A 81 9.69 11.55 5.91
C VAL A 81 9.15 10.13 5.79
N LEU A 82 9.47 9.31 6.79
CA LEU A 82 8.88 8.00 6.98
C LEU A 82 7.68 8.14 7.92
N ILE A 83 6.56 7.54 7.56
CA ILE A 83 5.34 7.51 8.38
C ILE A 83 5.05 6.05 8.72
N ASP A 84 5.10 5.73 10.01
CA ASP A 84 4.65 4.43 10.51
C ASP A 84 3.13 4.47 10.67
N ALA A 85 2.43 3.87 9.72
CA ALA A 85 0.97 3.78 9.72
C ALA A 85 0.43 2.46 10.32
N ASP A 86 1.30 1.65 10.94
CA ASP A 86 0.89 0.52 11.77
C ASP A 86 0.47 1.03 13.15
N LEU A 87 -0.79 1.47 13.27
CA LEU A 87 -1.33 2.09 14.48
C LEU A 87 -1.47 1.11 15.67
N GLY A 88 -1.24 -0.18 15.46
CA GLY A 88 -1.34 -1.20 16.50
C GLY A 88 -0.02 -1.90 16.83
N GLY A 89 1.05 -1.64 16.05
CA GLY A 89 2.33 -2.34 16.17
C GLY A 89 3.50 -1.54 15.62
N ALA A 90 3.47 -0.22 15.79
CA ALA A 90 4.50 0.69 15.29
C ALA A 90 5.90 0.30 15.77
N ASN A 91 6.79 -0.03 14.84
CA ASN A 91 8.15 -0.47 15.15
C ASN A 91 9.22 0.10 14.18
N LEU A 92 8.83 1.00 13.30
CA LEU A 92 9.75 1.61 12.32
C LEU A 92 10.87 2.41 13.01
N HIS A 93 10.58 3.03 14.17
CA HIS A 93 11.57 3.68 15.02
C HIS A 93 12.70 2.73 15.44
N THR A 94 12.36 1.46 15.74
CA THR A 94 13.35 0.44 16.07
C THR A 94 14.26 0.11 14.88
N CYS A 95 13.69 0.03 13.67
CA CYS A 95 14.47 -0.22 12.45
C CYS A 95 15.47 0.91 12.14
N LEU A 96 15.19 2.14 12.61
CA LEU A 96 16.04 3.32 12.43
C LEU A 96 16.99 3.60 13.61
N GLY A 97 16.88 2.85 14.70
CA GLY A 97 17.61 3.13 15.94
C GLY A 97 17.20 4.41 16.66
N VAL A 98 15.98 4.89 16.39
CA VAL A 98 15.42 6.06 17.05
C VAL A 98 14.74 5.64 18.35
N PRO A 99 14.91 6.37 19.46
CA PRO A 99 14.10 6.16 20.66
C PRO A 99 12.61 6.35 20.35
N PRO A 100 11.71 5.72 21.10
CA PRO A 100 10.27 5.93 20.91
C PRO A 100 9.94 7.44 20.96
N PRO A 101 9.37 8.01 19.88
CA PRO A 101 9.02 9.43 19.86
C PRO A 101 7.94 9.77 20.89
N LYS A 102 8.06 10.95 21.53
CA LYS A 102 7.08 11.41 22.52
C LYS A 102 5.73 11.77 21.90
N ARG A 103 5.74 12.23 20.66
CA ARG A 103 4.54 12.56 19.89
C ARG A 103 4.43 11.60 18.71
N THR A 104 3.21 11.17 18.44
CA THR A 104 2.93 10.11 17.48
C THR A 104 1.82 10.53 16.52
N LEU A 105 1.60 9.73 15.48
CA LEU A 105 0.50 9.92 14.56
C LEU A 105 -0.87 9.94 15.27
N SER A 106 -1.00 9.21 16.40
CA SER A 106 -2.22 9.22 17.21
C SER A 106 -2.49 10.59 17.82
N ASP A 107 -1.47 11.33 18.23
CA ASP A 107 -1.66 12.69 18.79
C ASP A 107 -2.24 13.63 17.73
N PHE A 108 -1.82 13.48 16.48
CA PHE A 108 -2.40 14.21 15.36
C PHE A 108 -3.85 13.75 15.07
N VAL A 109 -4.10 12.45 15.01
CA VAL A 109 -5.44 11.90 14.76
C VAL A 109 -6.44 12.34 15.83
N ASP A 110 -6.02 12.35 17.10
CA ASP A 110 -6.82 12.74 18.27
C ASP A 110 -6.89 14.27 18.47
N ARG A 111 -6.31 15.07 17.56
CA ARG A 111 -6.27 16.53 17.61
C ARG A 111 -5.53 17.10 18.83
N ARG A 112 -4.58 16.37 19.40
CA ARG A 112 -3.67 16.88 20.44
C ARG A 112 -2.57 17.76 19.84
N VAL A 113 -2.33 17.59 18.52
CA VAL A 113 -1.47 18.44 17.69
C VAL A 113 -2.20 18.83 16.41
N GLU A 114 -1.87 20.01 15.86
CA GLU A 114 -2.59 20.57 14.73
C GLU A 114 -1.98 20.19 13.37
N ASP A 115 -0.68 20.06 13.29
CA ASP A 115 0.08 19.80 12.08
C ASP A 115 1.00 18.56 12.21
N LEU A 116 1.33 17.93 11.08
CA LEU A 116 2.20 16.76 11.04
C LEU A 116 3.68 17.12 11.19
N GLU A 117 4.10 18.33 10.85
CA GLU A 117 5.51 18.73 10.96
C GLU A 117 5.97 18.75 12.41
N SER A 118 5.09 19.17 13.34
CA SER A 118 5.40 19.23 14.77
C SER A 118 5.66 17.89 15.44
N ILE A 119 5.31 16.80 14.79
CA ILE A 119 5.52 15.43 15.29
C ILE A 119 6.61 14.66 14.52
N ILE A 120 7.30 15.32 13.58
CA ILE A 120 8.44 14.70 12.90
C ILE A 120 9.59 14.58 13.88
N ALA A 121 9.93 13.36 14.26
CA ALA A 121 11.10 13.06 15.05
C ALA A 121 12.36 13.03 14.16
N PRO A 122 13.45 13.70 14.56
CA PRO A 122 14.72 13.60 13.85
C PRO A 122 15.30 12.19 13.95
N THR A 123 16.06 11.77 12.93
CA THR A 123 16.81 10.52 12.95
C THR A 123 18.33 10.81 12.94
N ALA A 124 19.13 9.76 13.10
CA ALA A 124 20.60 9.89 12.96
C ALA A 124 21.03 10.11 11.49
N VAL A 125 20.13 9.99 10.53
CA VAL A 125 20.37 10.22 9.12
C VAL A 125 19.92 11.62 8.75
N GLU A 126 20.83 12.43 8.24
CA GLU A 126 20.51 13.77 7.76
C GLU A 126 19.40 13.71 6.70
N ARG A 127 18.47 14.68 6.72
CA ARG A 127 17.33 14.80 5.81
C ARG A 127 16.29 13.67 5.90
N LEU A 128 16.35 12.83 6.95
CA LEU A 128 15.38 11.78 7.22
C LEU A 128 14.65 12.06 8.53
N GLY A 129 13.33 12.29 8.44
CA GLY A 129 12.43 12.39 9.58
C GLY A 129 11.56 11.15 9.75
N LEU A 130 11.04 10.94 10.96
CA LEU A 130 10.12 9.86 11.29
C LEU A 130 8.87 10.41 11.97
N ILE A 131 7.70 10.07 11.45
CA ILE A 131 6.42 10.16 12.15
C ILE A 131 6.07 8.74 12.62
N SER A 132 6.12 8.52 13.93
CA SER A 132 5.80 7.21 14.51
C SER A 132 4.30 7.00 14.63
N GLY A 133 3.84 5.78 14.43
CA GLY A 133 2.50 5.33 14.78
C GLY A 133 2.27 5.33 16.30
N ALA A 134 1.11 4.87 16.73
CA ALA A 134 0.80 4.77 18.16
C ALA A 134 1.62 3.65 18.83
N LEU A 135 2.15 3.93 20.01
CA LEU A 135 2.84 2.90 20.80
C LEU A 135 1.88 2.11 21.72
N ASP A 136 0.76 2.73 22.16
CA ASP A 136 -0.10 2.15 23.19
C ASP A 136 -1.61 2.47 23.04
N ALA A 137 -2.09 2.82 21.85
CA ALA A 137 -3.46 3.33 21.74
C ALA A 137 -4.47 2.22 21.45
N LEU A 138 -5.10 1.68 22.46
CA LEU A 138 -6.28 0.79 22.38
C LEU A 138 -7.45 1.38 21.55
N GLY A 139 -7.47 2.70 21.29
CA GLY A 139 -8.48 3.41 20.50
C GLY A 139 -8.04 3.93 19.14
N ALA A 140 -6.73 4.06 18.89
CA ALA A 140 -6.20 4.72 17.68
C ALA A 140 -6.13 3.81 16.44
N ALA A 141 -6.32 2.51 16.63
CA ALA A 141 -6.16 1.52 15.54
C ALA A 141 -7.18 1.69 14.38
N ASN A 142 -8.26 2.44 14.59
CA ASN A 142 -9.31 2.59 13.57
C ASN A 142 -9.81 4.05 13.46
N PRO A 143 -9.03 4.96 12.86
CA PRO A 143 -9.42 6.36 12.73
C PRO A 143 -10.70 6.50 11.90
N LYS A 144 -11.56 7.44 12.32
CA LYS A 144 -12.79 7.79 11.59
C LYS A 144 -12.43 8.33 10.20
N TYR A 145 -13.37 8.20 9.26
CA TYR A 145 -13.17 8.66 7.87
C TYR A 145 -12.67 10.11 7.78
N THR A 146 -13.25 11.02 8.55
CA THR A 146 -12.85 12.45 8.58
C THR A 146 -11.42 12.66 9.09
N GLN A 147 -10.97 11.84 10.05
CA GLN A 147 -9.60 11.85 10.57
C GLN A 147 -8.60 11.38 9.51
N LYS A 148 -8.98 10.34 8.74
CA LYS A 148 -8.17 9.89 7.60
C LYS A 148 -8.02 10.96 6.53
N LEU A 149 -9.11 11.57 6.10
CA LEU A 149 -9.07 12.65 5.10
C LEU A 149 -8.19 13.82 5.56
N ARG A 150 -8.26 14.18 6.86
CA ARG A 150 -7.37 15.19 7.43
C ARG A 150 -5.90 14.76 7.33
N LEU A 151 -5.59 13.53 7.74
CA LEU A 151 -4.22 13.00 7.69
C LEU A 151 -3.66 13.00 6.25
N LEU A 152 -4.45 12.53 5.29
CA LEU A 152 -4.06 12.52 3.87
C LEU A 152 -3.77 13.93 3.34
N ARG A 153 -4.60 14.89 3.74
CA ARG A 153 -4.45 16.29 3.37
C ARG A 153 -3.17 16.89 3.95
N GLU A 154 -2.85 16.58 5.21
CA GLU A 154 -1.64 17.08 5.87
C GLU A 154 -0.36 16.39 5.34
N ILE A 155 -0.41 15.08 5.03
CA ILE A 155 0.67 14.42 4.28
C ILE A 155 0.92 15.18 2.96
N GLY A 156 -0.17 15.61 2.31
CA GLY A 156 -0.12 16.45 1.11
C GLY A 156 0.53 17.82 1.29
N LYS A 157 0.73 18.36 2.49
CA LYS A 157 1.31 19.67 2.76
C LYS A 157 2.78 19.64 3.21
N LEU A 158 3.28 18.45 3.63
CA LEU A 158 4.66 18.33 4.11
C LEU A 158 5.67 18.86 3.07
N ASP A 159 6.55 19.77 3.44
CA ASP A 159 7.61 20.31 2.56
C ASP A 159 8.79 19.34 2.49
N VAL A 160 8.57 18.22 1.81
CA VAL A 160 9.57 17.18 1.60
C VAL A 160 9.53 16.66 0.16
N ASP A 161 10.60 16.02 -0.26
CA ASP A 161 10.70 15.47 -1.62
C ASP A 161 10.03 14.09 -1.71
N VAL A 162 10.08 13.30 -0.62
CA VAL A 162 9.54 11.94 -0.56
C VAL A 162 8.86 11.68 0.78
N VAL A 163 7.68 11.06 0.73
CA VAL A 163 7.01 10.45 1.88
C VAL A 163 6.93 8.95 1.68
N VAL A 164 7.38 8.16 2.66
CA VAL A 164 7.21 6.70 2.67
C VAL A 164 6.25 6.34 3.78
N ILE A 165 5.16 5.68 3.44
CA ILE A 165 4.15 5.22 4.40
C ILE A 165 4.35 3.71 4.60
N ASP A 166 4.81 3.33 5.80
CA ASP A 166 4.94 1.93 6.21
C ASP A 166 3.61 1.43 6.76
N LEU A 167 2.99 0.50 6.06
CA LEU A 167 1.66 0.00 6.40
C LEU A 167 1.75 -1.25 7.27
N GLY A 168 0.83 -1.38 8.21
CA GLY A 168 0.61 -2.62 8.96
C GLY A 168 0.29 -3.82 8.06
N GLY A 169 0.25 -5.00 8.64
CA GLY A 169 -0.15 -6.21 7.92
C GLY A 169 -1.68 -6.33 7.78
N GLY A 170 -2.13 -6.96 6.69
CA GLY A 170 -3.54 -7.26 6.46
C GLY A 170 -4.23 -6.40 5.41
N THR A 171 -5.57 -6.49 5.37
CA THR A 171 -6.43 -5.88 4.34
C THR A 171 -7.46 -4.93 4.95
N GLY A 172 -7.19 -4.37 6.13
CA GLY A 172 -8.09 -3.42 6.79
C GLY A 172 -8.30 -2.17 5.92
N PHE A 173 -9.50 -1.57 6.01
CA PHE A 173 -9.87 -0.41 5.18
C PHE A 173 -8.86 0.75 5.28
N ASN A 174 -8.29 0.98 6.47
CA ASN A 174 -7.30 2.04 6.66
C ASN A 174 -6.02 1.76 5.87
N ILE A 175 -5.54 0.51 5.90
CA ILE A 175 -4.35 0.06 5.16
C ILE A 175 -4.54 0.26 3.66
N LEU A 176 -5.71 -0.16 3.14
CA LEU A 176 -6.03 -0.02 1.72
C LEU A 176 -6.18 1.43 1.30
N ASP A 177 -6.80 2.28 2.12
CA ASP A 177 -6.96 3.70 1.82
C ASP A 177 -5.60 4.39 1.69
N PHE A 178 -4.65 4.16 2.61
CA PHE A 178 -3.29 4.69 2.52
C PHE A 178 -2.52 4.12 1.31
N PHE A 179 -2.71 2.85 1.01
CA PHE A 179 -2.08 2.23 -0.14
C PHE A 179 -2.56 2.83 -1.47
N LEU A 180 -3.86 3.08 -1.59
CA LEU A 180 -4.49 3.55 -2.83
C LEU A 180 -4.26 5.03 -3.15
N ILE A 181 -3.88 5.84 -2.16
CA ILE A 181 -3.59 7.27 -2.36
C ILE A 181 -2.13 7.55 -2.72
N ALA A 182 -1.25 6.57 -2.51
CA ALA A 182 0.15 6.71 -2.83
C ALA A 182 0.37 6.84 -4.35
N ASP A 183 1.40 7.60 -4.76
CA ASP A 183 1.84 7.64 -6.15
C ASP A 183 2.43 6.29 -6.57
N ARG A 184 2.95 5.51 -5.59
CA ARG A 184 3.52 4.17 -5.79
C ARG A 184 3.14 3.26 -4.62
N GLY A 185 2.41 2.20 -4.88
CA GLY A 185 2.08 1.16 -3.90
C GLY A 185 3.04 -0.04 -4.05
N VAL A 186 3.92 -0.25 -3.08
CA VAL A 186 4.87 -1.36 -3.06
C VAL A 186 4.32 -2.52 -2.26
N LEU A 187 4.00 -3.61 -2.94
CA LEU A 187 3.59 -4.85 -2.30
C LEU A 187 4.82 -5.70 -1.99
N THR A 188 5.03 -6.00 -0.71
CA THR A 188 6.11 -6.89 -0.26
C THR A 188 5.57 -8.30 -0.07
N VAL A 189 6.28 -9.30 -0.57
CA VAL A 189 5.98 -10.73 -0.38
C VAL A 189 7.27 -11.47 -0.01
N VAL A 190 7.11 -12.65 0.59
CA VAL A 190 8.20 -13.63 0.77
C VAL A 190 7.84 -14.90 0.00
N PRO A 191 8.81 -15.76 -0.40
CA PRO A 191 8.57 -16.96 -1.19
C PRO A 191 7.93 -18.09 -0.36
N GLU A 192 6.80 -17.79 0.27
CA GLU A 192 5.99 -18.72 1.05
C GLU A 192 4.56 -18.76 0.50
N PRO A 193 3.92 -19.94 0.41
CA PRO A 193 2.56 -20.06 -0.09
C PRO A 193 1.56 -19.13 0.60
N THR A 194 1.64 -19.03 1.92
CA THR A 194 0.77 -18.15 2.73
C THR A 194 0.99 -16.67 2.44
N SER A 195 2.23 -16.26 2.14
CA SER A 195 2.54 -14.87 1.77
C SER A 195 1.95 -14.51 0.41
N ILE A 196 2.05 -15.44 -0.56
CA ILE A 196 1.50 -15.26 -1.91
C ILE A 196 -0.04 -15.19 -1.85
N GLU A 197 -0.67 -16.07 -1.08
CA GLU A 197 -2.13 -16.06 -0.88
C GLU A 197 -2.59 -14.74 -0.24
N ASN A 198 -1.90 -14.27 0.79
CA ASN A 198 -2.24 -13.00 1.43
C ASN A 198 -1.99 -11.79 0.50
N ALA A 199 -0.96 -11.85 -0.36
CA ALA A 199 -0.74 -10.84 -1.40
C ALA A 199 -1.91 -10.80 -2.40
N TYR A 200 -2.37 -11.96 -2.85
CA TYR A 200 -3.56 -12.06 -3.70
C TYR A 200 -4.80 -11.45 -3.02
N ARG A 201 -5.04 -11.78 -1.75
CA ARG A 201 -6.16 -11.20 -0.97
C ARG A 201 -6.03 -9.69 -0.84
N PHE A 202 -4.80 -9.18 -0.65
CA PHE A 202 -4.53 -7.74 -0.58
C PHE A 202 -4.85 -7.05 -1.91
N ILE A 203 -4.35 -7.57 -3.03
CA ILE A 203 -4.61 -7.02 -4.37
C ILE A 203 -6.11 -7.04 -4.65
N LYS A 204 -6.78 -8.15 -4.36
CA LYS A 204 -8.23 -8.30 -4.53
C LYS A 204 -9.00 -7.24 -3.75
N ALA A 205 -8.68 -7.05 -2.47
CA ALA A 205 -9.34 -6.06 -1.61
C ALA A 205 -9.08 -4.62 -2.11
N ALA A 206 -7.85 -4.30 -2.52
CA ALA A 206 -7.50 -3.01 -3.10
C ALA A 206 -8.23 -2.75 -4.43
N TYR A 207 -8.32 -3.76 -5.29
CA TYR A 207 -9.07 -3.71 -6.54
C TYR A 207 -10.55 -3.34 -6.31
N TYR A 208 -11.24 -4.09 -5.43
CA TYR A 208 -12.64 -3.81 -5.13
C TYR A 208 -12.84 -2.46 -4.46
N ARG A 209 -11.91 -2.03 -3.61
CA ARG A 209 -11.95 -0.69 -3.02
C ARG A 209 -11.85 0.39 -4.09
N ARG A 210 -10.96 0.21 -5.07
CA ARG A 210 -10.80 1.12 -6.21
C ARG A 210 -12.03 1.12 -7.12
N LEU A 211 -12.54 -0.08 -7.45
CA LEU A 211 -13.76 -0.26 -8.23
C LEU A 211 -14.94 0.49 -7.61
N LYS A 212 -15.17 0.32 -6.31
CA LYS A 212 -16.26 1.01 -5.58
C LYS A 212 -16.11 2.53 -5.64
N THR A 213 -14.88 3.04 -5.61
CA THR A 213 -14.63 4.47 -5.79
C THR A 213 -14.97 4.91 -7.21
N ALA A 214 -14.60 4.14 -8.23
CA ALA A 214 -14.93 4.42 -9.62
C ALA A 214 -16.45 4.40 -9.87
N GLU A 215 -17.18 3.40 -9.32
CA GLU A 215 -18.63 3.32 -9.39
C GLU A 215 -19.32 4.59 -8.87
N MET A 216 -18.85 5.11 -7.73
CA MET A 216 -19.41 6.32 -7.13
C MET A 216 -19.11 7.58 -7.95
N ASN A 217 -17.88 7.69 -8.48
CA ASN A 217 -17.43 8.88 -9.20
C ASN A 217 -18.03 9.01 -10.60
N TRP A 218 -18.20 7.88 -11.28
CA TRP A 218 -18.58 7.82 -12.69
C TRP A 218 -19.98 7.27 -12.93
N ASN A 219 -20.77 7.05 -11.86
CA ASN A 219 -22.12 6.47 -11.92
C ASN A 219 -22.17 5.11 -12.66
N LEU A 220 -21.11 4.29 -12.50
CA LEU A 220 -20.98 2.99 -13.16
C LEU A 220 -21.76 1.87 -12.49
N ARG A 221 -22.34 2.15 -11.32
CA ARG A 221 -23.04 1.17 -10.49
C ARG A 221 -24.07 0.31 -11.25
N PRO A 222 -24.96 0.88 -12.09
CA PRO A 222 -25.94 0.05 -12.82
C PRO A 222 -25.28 -0.99 -13.73
N LEU A 223 -24.19 -0.62 -14.43
CA LEU A 223 -23.47 -1.53 -15.33
C LEU A 223 -22.70 -2.60 -14.56
N VAL A 224 -22.10 -2.23 -13.42
CA VAL A 224 -21.40 -3.16 -12.55
C VAL A 224 -22.39 -4.12 -11.87
N ASP A 225 -23.51 -3.62 -11.36
CA ASP A 225 -24.58 -4.46 -10.76
C ASP A 225 -25.17 -5.42 -11.80
N GLU A 226 -25.41 -4.99 -13.05
CA GLU A 226 -25.84 -5.87 -14.14
C GLU A 226 -24.80 -6.95 -14.43
N ALA A 227 -23.53 -6.57 -14.51
CA ALA A 227 -22.42 -7.50 -14.77
C ALA A 227 -22.27 -8.57 -13.68
N MET A 228 -22.41 -8.15 -12.42
CA MET A 228 -22.16 -9.00 -11.25
C MET A 228 -23.43 -9.74 -10.77
N GLY A 229 -24.62 -9.32 -11.19
CA GLY A 229 -25.88 -9.89 -10.73
C GLY A 229 -26.10 -11.34 -11.18
N ASP A 230 -25.58 -11.72 -12.34
CA ASP A 230 -25.64 -13.11 -12.85
C ASP A 230 -24.34 -13.49 -13.57
N PRO A 231 -23.29 -13.89 -12.83
CA PRO A 231 -22.01 -14.29 -13.40
C PRO A 231 -22.13 -15.48 -14.38
N ALA A 232 -23.11 -16.36 -14.20
CA ALA A 232 -23.31 -17.49 -15.09
C ALA A 232 -23.78 -17.04 -16.48
N ARG A 233 -24.66 -16.04 -16.53
CA ARG A 233 -25.17 -15.43 -17.77
C ARG A 233 -24.14 -14.53 -18.44
N THR A 234 -23.37 -13.78 -17.65
CA THR A 234 -22.40 -12.79 -18.16
C THR A 234 -21.06 -13.44 -18.52
N GLY A 235 -20.80 -14.68 -18.09
CA GLY A 235 -19.55 -15.42 -18.35
C GLY A 235 -18.34 -14.84 -17.64
N LEU A 236 -18.53 -13.97 -16.62
CA LEU A 236 -17.44 -13.34 -15.86
C LEU A 236 -16.75 -14.36 -14.96
N LYS A 237 -15.46 -14.58 -15.20
CA LYS A 237 -14.62 -15.48 -14.41
C LYS A 237 -13.56 -14.73 -13.60
N THR A 238 -13.17 -13.55 -14.05
CA THR A 238 -12.10 -12.75 -13.44
C THR A 238 -12.51 -11.30 -13.31
N PRO A 239 -11.91 -10.55 -12.39
CA PRO A 239 -12.09 -9.10 -12.31
C PRO A 239 -11.77 -8.36 -13.62
N ALA A 240 -10.83 -8.86 -14.43
CA ALA A 240 -10.53 -8.30 -15.74
C ALA A 240 -11.69 -8.47 -16.75
N ASP A 241 -12.52 -9.51 -16.59
CA ASP A 241 -13.69 -9.72 -17.43
C ASP A 241 -14.75 -8.63 -17.21
N LEU A 242 -14.86 -8.12 -15.96
CA LEU A 242 -15.78 -7.04 -15.63
C LEU A 242 -15.49 -5.79 -16.48
N VAL A 243 -14.23 -5.40 -16.59
CA VAL A 243 -13.82 -4.24 -17.41
C VAL A 243 -14.24 -4.44 -18.86
N ARG A 244 -13.94 -5.65 -19.41
CA ARG A 244 -14.30 -5.99 -20.79
C ARG A 244 -15.81 -6.01 -21.01
N TYR A 245 -16.59 -6.48 -20.04
CA TYR A 245 -18.05 -6.48 -20.11
C TYR A 245 -18.60 -5.05 -20.14
N VAL A 246 -18.15 -4.19 -19.22
CA VAL A 246 -18.58 -2.78 -19.18
C VAL A 246 -18.19 -2.07 -20.47
N GLU A 247 -16.97 -2.31 -20.98
CA GLU A 247 -16.48 -1.72 -22.24
C GLU A 247 -17.28 -2.16 -23.47
N ALA A 248 -17.74 -3.41 -23.50
CA ALA A 248 -18.59 -3.94 -24.57
C ALA A 248 -20.02 -3.36 -24.53
N LYS A 249 -20.53 -3.01 -23.34
CA LYS A 249 -21.87 -2.43 -23.15
C LYS A 249 -21.88 -0.91 -23.38
N ASP A 250 -20.90 -0.23 -22.81
CA ASP A 250 -20.68 1.20 -22.93
C ASP A 250 -19.19 1.50 -23.03
N PRO A 251 -18.67 1.77 -24.24
CA PRO A 251 -17.26 2.04 -24.48
C PRO A 251 -16.72 3.22 -23.66
N GLN A 252 -17.53 4.25 -23.40
CA GLN A 252 -17.10 5.42 -22.64
C GLN A 252 -16.91 5.06 -21.17
N SER A 253 -17.86 4.40 -20.55
CA SER A 253 -17.81 3.90 -19.19
C SER A 253 -16.68 2.88 -19.01
N GLY A 254 -16.50 1.99 -19.98
CA GLY A 254 -15.41 1.02 -19.99
C GLY A 254 -14.04 1.67 -20.03
N ALA A 255 -13.85 2.70 -20.87
CA ALA A 255 -12.61 3.46 -20.95
C ALA A 255 -12.30 4.18 -19.61
N LEU A 256 -13.29 4.80 -18.98
CA LEU A 256 -13.14 5.43 -17.66
C LEU A 256 -12.76 4.43 -16.58
N LEU A 257 -13.41 3.28 -16.55
CA LEU A 257 -13.09 2.20 -15.60
C LEU A 257 -11.67 1.67 -15.82
N ARG A 258 -11.27 1.43 -17.06
CA ARG A 258 -9.92 1.01 -17.43
C ARG A 258 -8.89 2.04 -16.98
N GLN A 259 -9.09 3.32 -17.31
CA GLN A 259 -8.21 4.40 -16.89
C GLN A 259 -8.03 4.46 -15.37
N GLU A 260 -9.13 4.28 -14.63
CA GLU A 260 -9.08 4.29 -13.16
C GLU A 260 -8.29 3.12 -12.59
N LEU A 261 -8.40 1.94 -13.19
CA LEU A 261 -7.65 0.75 -12.79
C LEU A 261 -6.17 0.82 -13.23
N GLU A 262 -5.87 1.39 -14.39
CA GLU A 262 -4.49 1.60 -14.86
C GLU A 262 -3.74 2.63 -14.00
N ARG A 263 -4.45 3.55 -13.37
CA ARG A 263 -3.89 4.48 -12.37
C ARG A 263 -3.56 3.80 -11.04
N PHE A 264 -3.76 2.50 -10.91
CA PHE A 264 -3.40 1.75 -9.72
C PHE A 264 -1.92 1.37 -9.77
N PRO A 265 -1.01 2.19 -9.19
CA PRO A 265 0.43 2.01 -9.33
C PRO A 265 0.90 0.90 -8.40
N LEU A 266 0.92 -0.32 -8.89
CA LEU A 266 1.29 -1.50 -8.11
C LEU A 266 2.69 -1.97 -8.47
N ASP A 267 3.59 -1.89 -7.50
CA ASP A 267 4.94 -2.42 -7.57
C ASP A 267 5.09 -3.64 -6.66
N LEU A 268 5.97 -4.57 -7.04
CA LEU A 268 6.21 -5.80 -6.29
C LEU A 268 7.67 -5.93 -5.90
N VAL A 269 7.91 -6.30 -4.64
CA VAL A 269 9.21 -6.72 -4.11
C VAL A 269 9.08 -8.12 -3.52
N VAL A 270 9.95 -9.05 -3.93
CA VAL A 270 10.06 -10.37 -3.31
C VAL A 270 11.23 -10.33 -2.34
N ASN A 271 10.93 -10.45 -1.04
CA ASN A 271 11.92 -10.38 0.04
C ASN A 271 12.33 -11.77 0.52
N GLN A 272 13.52 -11.89 1.12
CA GLN A 272 14.05 -13.12 1.72
C GLN A 272 14.22 -14.28 0.71
N VAL A 273 14.57 -13.96 -0.51
CA VAL A 273 14.79 -14.95 -1.58
C VAL A 273 16.08 -15.75 -1.30
N ARG A 274 16.00 -17.09 -1.39
CA ARG A 274 17.10 -17.99 -1.08
C ARG A 274 17.58 -18.80 -2.28
N THR A 275 16.69 -19.15 -3.19
CA THR A 275 16.97 -20.06 -4.29
C THR A 275 16.75 -19.40 -5.67
N PRO A 276 17.40 -19.91 -6.73
CA PRO A 276 17.17 -19.44 -8.10
C PRO A 276 15.72 -19.55 -8.56
N ASP A 277 14.98 -20.56 -8.11
CA ASP A 277 13.56 -20.73 -8.47
C ASP A 277 12.69 -19.68 -7.81
N GLU A 278 12.99 -19.27 -6.58
CA GLU A 278 12.30 -18.20 -5.90
C GLU A 278 12.54 -16.84 -6.57
N GLN A 279 13.66 -16.66 -7.27
CA GLN A 279 13.94 -15.42 -8.01
C GLN A 279 12.94 -15.14 -9.13
N ARG A 280 12.35 -16.19 -9.72
CA ARG A 280 11.35 -16.07 -10.80
C ARG A 280 9.94 -15.79 -10.29
N LEU A 281 9.73 -15.87 -8.98
CA LEU A 281 8.40 -15.72 -8.37
C LEU A 281 7.79 -14.35 -8.68
N GLY A 282 8.59 -13.29 -8.67
CA GLY A 282 8.13 -11.93 -8.93
C GLY A 282 7.52 -11.75 -10.32
N ASP A 283 8.15 -12.32 -11.33
CA ASP A 283 7.61 -12.31 -12.70
C ASP A 283 6.31 -13.09 -12.79
N GLY A 284 6.25 -14.27 -12.15
CA GLY A 284 5.05 -15.10 -12.12
C GLY A 284 3.86 -14.39 -11.46
N ILE A 285 4.09 -13.74 -10.31
CA ILE A 285 3.06 -12.96 -9.60
C ILE A 285 2.59 -11.78 -10.47
N SER A 286 3.51 -11.05 -11.10
CA SER A 286 3.19 -9.90 -11.95
C SER A 286 2.36 -10.29 -13.17
N GLN A 287 2.71 -11.40 -13.83
CA GLN A 287 1.96 -11.94 -14.96
C GLN A 287 0.56 -12.41 -14.54
N ALA A 288 0.45 -13.11 -13.41
CA ALA A 288 -0.82 -13.56 -12.87
C ALA A 288 -1.73 -12.39 -12.48
N CYS A 289 -1.18 -11.33 -11.86
CA CYS A 289 -1.91 -10.12 -11.51
C CYS A 289 -2.49 -9.45 -12.77
N ARG A 290 -1.68 -9.29 -13.81
CA ARG A 290 -2.14 -8.72 -15.09
C ARG A 290 -3.23 -9.57 -15.75
N LYS A 291 -3.04 -10.89 -15.77
CA LYS A 291 -4.00 -11.81 -16.40
C LYS A 291 -5.34 -11.85 -15.66
N TYR A 292 -5.33 -11.87 -14.31
CA TYR A 292 -6.52 -12.08 -13.49
C TYR A 292 -7.24 -10.76 -13.17
N PHE A 293 -6.50 -9.70 -12.79
CA PHE A 293 -7.10 -8.42 -12.40
C PHE A 293 -7.10 -7.39 -13.52
N GLY A 294 -6.32 -7.58 -14.60
CA GLY A 294 -6.12 -6.55 -15.62
C GLY A 294 -5.27 -5.37 -15.16
N ILE A 295 -4.63 -5.44 -13.99
CA ILE A 295 -3.81 -4.38 -13.41
C ILE A 295 -2.34 -4.58 -13.79
N PRO A 296 -1.66 -3.55 -14.31
CA PRO A 296 -0.23 -3.62 -14.51
C PRO A 296 0.50 -3.64 -13.15
N MET A 297 1.31 -4.68 -12.93
CA MET A 297 2.19 -4.79 -11.77
C MET A 297 3.64 -4.78 -12.24
N ARG A 298 4.46 -3.88 -11.71
CA ARG A 298 5.87 -3.79 -12.01
C ARG A 298 6.67 -4.55 -10.95
N PHE A 299 7.41 -5.55 -11.36
CA PHE A 299 8.36 -6.24 -10.47
C PHE A 299 9.64 -5.41 -10.34
N LEU A 300 9.94 -4.94 -9.12
CA LEU A 300 11.09 -4.10 -8.82
C LEU A 300 12.36 -4.90 -8.56
N GLY A 301 12.22 -6.14 -8.11
CA GLY A 301 13.32 -7.04 -7.86
C GLY A 301 13.21 -7.86 -6.58
N ASN A 302 14.23 -8.68 -6.38
CA ASN A 302 14.38 -9.55 -5.23
C ASN A 302 15.32 -8.93 -4.20
N VAL A 303 15.00 -9.10 -2.90
CA VAL A 303 15.93 -8.90 -1.80
C VAL A 303 16.33 -10.29 -1.30
N PRO A 304 17.61 -10.68 -1.43
CA PRO A 304 18.05 -12.00 -0.97
C PRO A 304 17.98 -12.11 0.55
N TYR A 305 17.79 -13.32 1.05
CA TYR A 305 18.04 -13.61 2.44
C TYR A 305 19.54 -13.37 2.74
N ASP A 306 19.79 -12.58 3.77
CA ASP A 306 21.14 -12.10 4.07
C ASP A 306 21.29 -11.95 5.59
N ASP A 307 22.27 -12.61 6.16
CA ASP A 307 22.55 -12.56 7.60
C ASP A 307 22.92 -11.16 8.07
N ALA A 308 23.48 -10.32 7.18
CA ALA A 308 23.74 -8.92 7.48
C ALA A 308 22.45 -8.15 7.86
N VAL A 309 21.30 -8.53 7.27
CA VAL A 309 19.99 -7.95 7.63
C VAL A 309 19.62 -8.29 9.07
N TRP A 310 19.75 -9.57 9.44
CA TRP A 310 19.46 -10.01 10.81
C TRP A 310 20.36 -9.32 11.84
N GLN A 311 21.66 -9.20 11.53
CA GLN A 311 22.62 -8.51 12.39
C GLN A 311 22.29 -7.03 12.54
N SER A 312 21.94 -6.36 11.45
CA SER A 312 21.58 -4.93 11.43
C SER A 312 20.31 -4.64 12.25
N VAL A 313 19.31 -5.52 12.16
CA VAL A 313 18.07 -5.43 12.97
C VAL A 313 18.41 -5.53 14.47
N ARG A 314 19.27 -6.46 14.88
CA ARG A 314 19.73 -6.56 16.28
C ARG A 314 20.45 -5.32 16.77
N ARG A 315 21.21 -4.67 15.89
CA ARG A 315 21.91 -3.40 16.18
C ARG A 315 20.99 -2.19 16.07
N ARG A 316 19.70 -2.39 15.69
CA ARG A 316 18.74 -1.32 15.42
C ARG A 316 19.28 -0.30 14.42
N ARG A 317 19.88 -0.78 13.34
CA ARG A 317 20.52 0.06 12.34
C ARG A 317 20.11 -0.39 10.94
N PRO A 318 19.70 0.51 10.02
CA PRO A 318 19.38 0.12 8.65
C PRO A 318 20.54 -0.62 7.96
N VAL A 319 20.27 -1.73 7.28
CA VAL A 319 21.31 -2.57 6.68
C VAL A 319 22.11 -1.82 5.60
N VAL A 320 21.49 -0.88 4.89
CA VAL A 320 22.20 -0.03 3.90
C VAL A 320 23.24 0.89 4.51
N LEU A 321 23.20 1.11 5.83
CA LEU A 321 24.22 1.83 6.61
C LEU A 321 25.20 0.89 7.31
N ASP A 322 24.69 -0.22 7.87
CA ASP A 322 25.44 -1.15 8.68
C ASP A 322 26.32 -2.08 7.84
N ALA A 323 25.80 -2.56 6.72
CA ALA A 323 26.48 -3.45 5.78
C ALA A 323 26.22 -3.01 4.32
N PRO A 324 26.78 -1.85 3.88
CA PRO A 324 26.42 -1.22 2.61
C PRO A 324 26.79 -2.06 1.38
N GLN A 325 27.70 -3.00 1.49
CA GLN A 325 28.14 -3.88 0.40
C GLN A 325 27.43 -5.24 0.42
N SER A 326 26.57 -5.52 1.39
CA SER A 326 25.83 -6.78 1.45
C SER A 326 24.87 -6.94 0.24
N PRO A 327 24.60 -8.18 -0.19
CA PRO A 327 23.68 -8.45 -1.28
C PRO A 327 22.29 -7.83 -1.08
N ALA A 328 21.77 -7.87 0.16
CA ALA A 328 20.48 -7.25 0.49
C ALA A 328 20.54 -5.71 0.36
N SER A 329 21.61 -5.06 0.85
CA SER A 329 21.80 -3.62 0.73
C SER A 329 21.86 -3.15 -0.72
N GLN A 330 22.56 -3.90 -1.58
CA GLN A 330 22.65 -3.60 -3.00
C GLN A 330 21.28 -3.73 -3.69
N SER A 331 20.50 -4.76 -3.34
CA SER A 331 19.15 -4.97 -3.87
C SER A 331 18.19 -3.87 -3.42
N LEU A 332 18.21 -3.49 -2.13
CA LEU A 332 17.39 -2.40 -1.60
C LEU A 332 17.69 -1.05 -2.28
N ARG A 333 18.96 -0.76 -2.59
CA ARG A 333 19.33 0.43 -3.37
C ARG A 333 18.76 0.41 -4.77
N ARG A 334 18.90 -0.71 -5.51
CA ARG A 334 18.31 -0.86 -6.87
C ARG A 334 16.80 -0.69 -6.87
N ILE A 335 16.12 -1.22 -5.85
CA ILE A 335 14.67 -1.07 -5.67
C ILE A 335 14.32 0.41 -5.44
N ALA A 336 15.05 1.11 -4.57
CA ALA A 336 14.83 2.54 -4.31
C ALA A 336 15.02 3.39 -5.57
N GLU A 337 16.10 3.13 -6.34
CA GLU A 337 16.33 3.78 -7.63
C GLU A 337 15.22 3.49 -8.65
N ALA A 338 14.74 2.24 -8.73
CA ALA A 338 13.68 1.84 -9.65
C ALA A 338 12.34 2.53 -9.31
N LEU A 339 12.08 2.81 -8.04
CA LEU A 339 10.87 3.53 -7.60
C LEU A 339 10.84 4.99 -8.08
N THR A 340 11.99 5.63 -8.24
CA THR A 340 12.08 7.02 -8.72
C THR A 340 12.15 7.13 -10.24
N ARG A 341 12.44 6.04 -10.98
CA ARG A 341 12.44 6.02 -12.43
C ARG A 341 11.00 5.91 -12.94
N GLY A 342 10.52 6.94 -13.61
CA GLY A 342 9.17 6.97 -14.20
C GLY A 342 8.14 7.77 -13.40
N THR A 343 8.61 8.68 -12.54
CA THR A 343 7.78 9.75 -11.93
C THR A 343 7.95 11.07 -12.66
#